data_eea4e27270d842f3a94b5c0329cabb70
#
_entry.id   eea4e27270d842f3a94b5c0329cabb70
#
_cell.length_a   1.000
_cell.length_b   1.000
_cell.length_c   1.000
_cell.angle_alpha   90.00
_cell.angle_beta   90.00
_cell.angle_gamma   90.00
#
_symmetry.space_group_name_H-M   'P 1'
#
loop_
_entity.id
_entity.type
_entity.pdbx_description
1 polymer ?
#
loop_
_entity_poly.entity_id
_entity_poly.type
_entity_poly.pdbx_seq_one_letter_code
_entity_poly.pdbx_strand_id
1 'polypeptide(L)'
;KDCWQVLWNMIKGLRDYDGVNLPSMQMDKHWDVDHMHWVGPFAIGHLKGLVEFQEYHQSRFLSFVPDRDGSTGINKIIFSDGNQAALMGHPSMSCTHKGNYFGFEPEGKQPRMFVMDFWTCDGERLVDNWCQIDMIDLFRSINKEYEEFIDGKLNYIK
;
A
#
# COMPACT_ATOMS: atom_id res chain seq x y z
N LYS A 1 1.34 23.37 -6.92
CA LYS A 1 0.05 22.67 -6.99
C LYS A 1 -0.33 22.24 -5.58
N ASP A 2 -1.62 22.14 -5.30
CA ASP A 2 -2.12 21.50 -4.09
C ASP A 2 -1.69 20.03 -4.07
N CYS A 3 -1.28 19.51 -2.93
CA CYS A 3 -0.85 18.12 -2.76
C CYS A 3 -1.91 17.13 -3.24
N TRP A 4 -3.18 17.44 -3.09
CA TRP A 4 -4.27 16.64 -3.62
C TRP A 4 -4.16 16.39 -5.13
N GLN A 5 -3.85 17.41 -5.92
CA GLN A 5 -3.74 17.26 -7.37
C GLN A 5 -2.53 16.40 -7.76
N VAL A 6 -1.41 16.55 -7.04
CA VAL A 6 -0.20 15.73 -7.25
C VAL A 6 -0.50 14.27 -6.90
N LEU A 7 -1.08 14.02 -5.72
CA LEU A 7 -1.48 12.70 -5.26
C LEU A 7 -2.47 12.04 -6.22
N TRP A 8 -3.49 12.78 -6.66
CA TRP A 8 -4.51 12.22 -7.55
C TRP A 8 -3.94 11.78 -8.90
N ASN A 9 -2.97 12.50 -9.42
CA ASN A 9 -2.27 12.10 -10.64
C ASN A 9 -1.48 10.81 -10.43
N MET A 10 -0.79 10.67 -9.29
CA MET A 10 -0.10 9.44 -8.93
C MET A 10 -1.06 8.25 -8.78
N ILE A 11 -2.20 8.44 -8.11
CA ILE A 11 -3.23 7.38 -7.98
C ILE A 11 -3.76 6.93 -9.34
N LYS A 12 -3.92 7.85 -10.30
CA LYS A 12 -4.29 7.46 -11.67
C LYS A 12 -3.21 6.61 -12.31
N GLY A 13 -1.93 7.01 -12.17
CA GLY A 13 -0.80 6.23 -12.69
C GLY A 13 -0.77 4.80 -12.13
N LEU A 14 -1.10 4.62 -10.85
CA LEU A 14 -1.19 3.27 -10.26
C LEU A 14 -2.20 2.35 -10.96
N ARG A 15 -3.23 2.91 -11.59
CA ARG A 15 -4.25 2.15 -12.34
C ARG A 15 -3.79 1.71 -13.72
N ASP A 16 -2.73 2.35 -14.23
CA ASP A 16 -2.16 2.05 -15.55
C ASP A 16 -1.19 0.84 -15.50
N TYR A 17 -1.10 0.16 -14.34
CA TYR A 17 -0.29 -1.04 -14.22
C TYR A 17 -0.78 -2.13 -15.18
N ASP A 18 0.12 -2.54 -16.08
CA ASP A 18 -0.17 -3.53 -17.14
C ASP A 18 -0.12 -4.99 -16.66
N GLY A 19 0.13 -5.22 -15.36
CA GLY A 19 0.23 -6.54 -14.76
C GLY A 19 1.65 -7.13 -14.76
N VAL A 20 2.62 -6.49 -15.41
CA VAL A 20 3.99 -7.00 -15.58
C VAL A 20 5.05 -5.93 -15.27
N ASN A 21 4.93 -4.75 -15.88
CA ASN A 21 5.99 -3.76 -15.90
C ASN A 21 5.71 -2.59 -14.94
N LEU A 22 6.56 -2.38 -13.95
CA LEU A 22 6.45 -1.23 -13.04
C LEU A 22 6.45 0.12 -13.77
N PRO A 23 7.27 0.34 -14.83
CA PRO A 23 7.25 1.59 -15.59
C PRO A 23 5.91 1.95 -16.22
N SER A 24 5.00 0.98 -16.43
CA SER A 24 3.65 1.27 -16.94
C SER A 24 2.87 2.26 -16.06
N MET A 25 3.16 2.29 -14.77
CA MET A 25 2.55 3.21 -13.81
C MET A 25 3.13 4.62 -13.82
N GLN A 26 4.25 4.85 -14.50
CA GLN A 26 4.93 6.16 -14.65
C GLN A 26 5.19 6.87 -13.31
N MET A 27 5.59 6.12 -12.28
CA MET A 27 5.80 6.65 -10.93
C MET A 27 6.89 7.73 -10.88
N ASP A 28 7.89 7.65 -11.77
CA ASP A 28 8.94 8.65 -11.96
C ASP A 28 8.41 10.06 -12.29
N LYS A 29 7.20 10.16 -12.82
CA LYS A 29 6.54 11.46 -13.09
C LYS A 29 5.88 12.08 -11.87
N HIS A 30 5.67 11.30 -10.84
CA HIS A 30 4.85 11.71 -9.68
C HIS A 30 5.67 11.84 -8.40
N TRP A 31 6.79 11.13 -8.31
CA TRP A 31 7.64 11.10 -7.13
C TRP A 31 8.97 11.84 -7.35
N ASP A 32 9.55 12.36 -6.28
CA ASP A 32 10.97 12.72 -6.27
C ASP A 32 11.78 11.42 -6.29
N VAL A 33 12.29 11.08 -7.48
CA VAL A 33 12.89 9.76 -7.76
C VAL A 33 14.05 9.42 -6.83
N ASP A 34 14.90 10.42 -6.53
CA ASP A 34 16.14 10.20 -5.79
C ASP A 34 15.98 10.42 -4.28
N HIS A 35 15.06 11.29 -3.87
CA HIS A 35 15.01 11.78 -2.49
C HIS A 35 13.70 11.46 -1.76
N MET A 36 12.73 10.85 -2.42
CA MET A 36 11.49 10.46 -1.75
C MET A 36 11.76 9.52 -0.58
N HIS A 37 10.95 9.65 0.46
CA HIS A 37 10.91 8.70 1.57
C HIS A 37 9.57 7.98 1.60
N TRP A 38 9.64 6.66 1.69
CA TRP A 38 8.49 5.82 1.96
C TRP A 38 8.67 5.13 3.29
N VAL A 39 7.80 5.41 4.24
CA VAL A 39 7.83 4.82 5.58
C VAL A 39 6.67 3.85 5.68
N GLY A 40 6.99 2.59 5.57
CA GLY A 40 6.03 1.49 5.55
C GLY A 40 5.74 0.88 6.91
N PRO A 41 4.83 -0.09 6.92
CA PRO A 41 4.45 -0.81 8.12
C PRO A 41 5.55 -1.75 8.61
N PHE A 42 5.27 -2.38 9.74
CA PHE A 42 6.11 -3.43 10.34
C PHE A 42 6.62 -4.43 9.29
N ALA A 43 7.89 -4.77 9.40
CA ALA A 43 8.65 -5.70 8.56
C ALA A 43 9.03 -5.19 7.16
N ILE A 44 8.53 -4.02 6.70
CA ILE A 44 8.99 -3.38 5.47
C ILE A 44 9.95 -2.24 5.80
N GLY A 45 9.53 -1.32 6.68
CA GLY A 45 10.37 -0.25 7.19
C GLY A 45 10.49 0.95 6.25
N HIS A 46 11.61 1.66 6.34
CA HIS A 46 11.88 2.89 5.60
C HIS A 46 12.67 2.60 4.32
N LEU A 47 12.19 3.12 3.20
CA LEU A 47 12.80 3.03 1.88
C LEU A 47 13.07 4.43 1.33
N LYS A 48 14.21 4.62 0.69
CA LYS A 48 14.64 5.90 0.14
C LYS A 48 14.79 5.81 -1.38
N GLY A 49 14.17 6.78 -2.06
CA GLY A 49 14.16 6.83 -3.51
C GLY A 49 13.22 5.82 -4.16
N LEU A 50 12.85 6.09 -5.39
CA LEU A 50 11.88 5.28 -6.13
C LEU A 50 12.38 3.85 -6.36
N VAL A 51 13.68 3.66 -6.56
CA VAL A 51 14.28 2.35 -6.83
C VAL A 51 14.09 1.40 -5.64
N GLU A 52 14.47 1.83 -4.43
CA GLU A 52 14.26 0.99 -3.22
C GLU A 52 12.78 0.72 -2.97
N PHE A 53 11.92 1.75 -3.12
CA PHE A 53 10.48 1.58 -2.99
C PHE A 53 9.94 0.54 -3.96
N GLN A 54 10.36 0.57 -5.22
CA GLN A 54 9.92 -0.39 -6.22
C GLN A 54 10.45 -1.80 -5.97
N GLU A 55 11.71 -1.94 -5.58
CA GLU A 55 12.34 -3.24 -5.34
C GLU A 55 11.82 -3.92 -4.07
N TYR A 56 11.78 -3.20 -2.96
CA TYR A 56 11.50 -3.80 -1.65
C TYR A 56 10.04 -3.76 -1.22
N HIS A 57 9.23 -2.91 -1.84
CA HIS A 57 7.80 -2.85 -1.55
C HIS A 57 6.92 -3.08 -2.78
N GLN A 58 6.97 -2.20 -3.79
CA GLN A 58 5.96 -2.16 -4.84
C GLN A 58 5.91 -3.45 -5.67
N SER A 59 7.06 -3.99 -6.10
CA SER A 59 7.11 -5.24 -6.86
C SER A 59 6.58 -6.44 -6.07
N ARG A 60 6.94 -6.51 -4.78
CA ARG A 60 6.49 -7.61 -3.90
C ARG A 60 5.00 -7.53 -3.63
N PHE A 61 4.51 -6.33 -3.39
CA PHE A 61 3.08 -6.09 -3.19
C PHE A 61 2.27 -6.42 -4.44
N LEU A 62 2.74 -6.03 -5.62
CA LEU A 62 2.09 -6.35 -6.88
C LEU A 62 2.13 -7.84 -7.23
N SER A 63 3.20 -8.55 -6.85
CA SER A 63 3.26 -10.00 -6.94
C SER A 63 2.26 -10.68 -6.00
N PHE A 64 2.12 -10.16 -4.79
CA PHE A 64 1.17 -10.66 -3.78
C PHE A 64 -0.28 -10.52 -4.24
N VAL A 65 -0.66 -9.33 -4.73
CA VAL A 65 -2.04 -8.99 -5.13
C VAL A 65 -2.06 -8.30 -6.50
N PRO A 66 -1.77 -9.02 -7.59
CA PRO A 66 -1.63 -8.43 -8.92
C PRO A 66 -2.93 -7.83 -9.48
N ASP A 67 -4.07 -8.27 -8.97
CA ASP A 67 -5.41 -7.85 -9.38
C ASP A 67 -6.03 -6.80 -8.44
N ARG A 68 -5.20 -6.12 -7.65
CA ARG A 68 -5.70 -5.10 -6.73
C ARG A 68 -6.51 -4.02 -7.44
N ASP A 69 -7.65 -3.68 -6.88
CA ASP A 69 -8.52 -2.61 -7.37
C ASP A 69 -8.89 -1.64 -6.24
N GLY A 70 -8.20 -0.51 -6.20
CA GLY A 70 -8.46 0.56 -5.24
C GLY A 70 -9.80 1.28 -5.45
N SER A 71 -10.47 1.11 -6.59
CA SER A 71 -11.78 1.72 -6.82
C SER A 71 -12.89 1.08 -5.96
N THR A 72 -12.69 -0.18 -5.57
CA THR A 72 -13.64 -0.96 -4.79
C THR A 72 -13.57 -0.72 -3.28
N GLY A 73 -12.57 0.01 -2.81
CA GLY A 73 -12.44 0.31 -1.38
C GLY A 73 -13.66 1.06 -0.82
N ILE A 74 -14.06 0.69 0.39
CA ILE A 74 -15.16 1.30 1.13
C ILE A 74 -14.65 2.05 2.36
N ASN A 75 -15.53 2.83 3.00
CA ASN A 75 -15.18 3.66 4.16
C ASN A 75 -13.94 4.53 3.92
N LYS A 76 -13.81 5.06 2.69
CA LYS A 76 -12.69 5.91 2.33
C LYS A 76 -12.85 7.30 2.92
N ILE A 77 -11.78 7.76 3.53
CA ILE A 77 -11.61 9.15 3.96
C ILE A 77 -10.43 9.70 3.19
N ILE A 78 -10.63 10.85 2.54
CA ILE A 78 -9.62 11.52 1.76
C ILE A 78 -9.67 13.00 2.14
N PHE A 79 -8.52 13.57 2.47
CA PHE A 79 -8.41 15.01 2.73
C PHE A 79 -7.04 15.53 2.35
N SER A 80 -6.93 16.83 2.18
CA SER A 80 -5.67 17.52 1.96
C SER A 80 -5.67 18.88 2.65
N ASP A 81 -4.48 19.32 3.03
CA ASP A 81 -4.23 20.65 3.55
C ASP A 81 -2.84 21.12 3.09
N GLY A 82 -2.82 22.15 2.25
CA GLY A 82 -1.59 22.71 1.69
C GLY A 82 -0.74 21.67 0.95
N ASN A 83 0.42 21.38 1.50
CA ASN A 83 1.38 20.43 0.93
C ASN A 83 1.23 18.99 1.44
N GLN A 84 0.16 18.69 2.15
CA GLN A 84 -0.11 17.37 2.71
C GLN A 84 -1.44 16.82 2.21
N ALA A 85 -1.51 15.49 2.07
CA ALA A 85 -2.73 14.77 1.75
C ALA A 85 -2.77 13.42 2.47
N ALA A 86 -3.96 12.92 2.73
CA ALA A 86 -4.15 11.63 3.35
C ALA A 86 -5.29 10.87 2.71
N LEU A 87 -5.15 9.55 2.72
CA LEU A 87 -6.19 8.61 2.28
C LEU A 87 -6.22 7.42 3.23
N MET A 88 -7.41 7.00 3.60
CA MET A 88 -7.61 5.76 4.34
C MET A 88 -8.82 5.00 3.79
N GLY A 89 -8.85 3.70 4.02
CA GLY A 89 -9.98 2.86 3.65
C GLY A 89 -9.95 1.52 4.37
N HIS A 90 -11.14 0.95 4.62
CA HIS A 90 -11.27 -0.38 5.22
C HIS A 90 -12.52 -1.11 4.70
N PRO A 91 -12.34 -2.09 3.83
CA PRO A 91 -11.12 -2.39 3.07
C PRO A 91 -10.76 -1.25 2.11
N SER A 92 -9.46 -1.04 1.91
CA SER A 92 -8.97 0.01 1.01
C SER A 92 -9.09 -0.36 -0.46
N MET A 93 -9.14 -1.66 -0.75
CA MET A 93 -9.20 -2.23 -2.09
C MET A 93 -9.72 -3.66 -2.05
N SER A 94 -10.23 -4.17 -3.17
CA SER A 94 -10.36 -5.59 -3.41
C SER A 94 -9.10 -6.15 -4.06
N CYS A 95 -8.75 -7.38 -3.72
CA CYS A 95 -7.61 -8.09 -4.28
C CYS A 95 -7.66 -9.57 -3.94
N THR A 96 -6.84 -10.37 -4.62
CA THR A 96 -6.71 -11.81 -4.38
C THR A 96 -5.25 -12.15 -4.05
N HIS A 97 -5.02 -12.93 -3.01
CA HIS A 97 -3.72 -13.47 -2.65
C HIS A 97 -3.26 -14.47 -3.71
N LYS A 98 -2.30 -14.06 -4.54
CA LYS A 98 -1.80 -14.84 -5.68
C LYS A 98 -0.31 -15.11 -5.66
N GLY A 99 0.47 -14.40 -4.86
CA GLY A 99 1.91 -14.62 -4.72
C GLY A 99 2.33 -14.77 -3.27
N ASN A 100 3.47 -15.41 -3.03
CA ASN A 100 4.05 -15.51 -1.68
C ASN A 100 4.28 -14.11 -1.09
N TYR A 101 3.86 -13.90 0.15
CA TYR A 101 4.06 -12.65 0.86
C TYR A 101 4.41 -12.92 2.31
N PHE A 102 5.60 -12.49 2.73
CA PHE A 102 6.17 -12.76 4.05
C PHE A 102 6.20 -14.26 4.44
N GLY A 103 6.37 -15.15 3.47
CA GLY A 103 6.38 -16.59 3.69
C GLY A 103 4.99 -17.24 3.67
N PHE A 104 3.92 -16.47 3.54
CA PHE A 104 2.58 -17.03 3.34
C PHE A 104 2.36 -17.39 1.88
N GLU A 105 2.12 -18.68 1.63
CA GLU A 105 1.81 -19.18 0.29
C GLU A 105 0.40 -18.77 -0.14
N PRO A 106 0.17 -18.54 -1.44
CA PRO A 106 -1.13 -18.09 -1.94
C PRO A 106 -2.19 -19.18 -1.82
N GLU A 107 -3.31 -18.83 -1.21
CA GLU A 107 -4.49 -19.70 -1.07
C GLU A 107 -5.70 -19.18 -1.89
N GLY A 108 -5.52 -18.16 -2.71
CA GLY A 108 -6.61 -17.55 -3.48
C GLY A 108 -7.63 -16.78 -2.62
N LYS A 109 -7.33 -16.54 -1.36
CA LYS A 109 -8.17 -15.76 -0.45
C LYS A 109 -8.17 -14.28 -0.83
N GLN A 110 -9.19 -13.56 -0.38
CA GLN A 110 -9.26 -12.11 -0.48
C GLN A 110 -8.72 -11.46 0.79
N PRO A 111 -7.52 -10.85 0.74
CA PRO A 111 -6.94 -10.17 1.89
C PRO A 111 -7.80 -8.99 2.35
N ARG A 112 -7.96 -8.85 3.66
CA ARG A 112 -8.49 -7.61 4.21
C ARG A 112 -7.38 -6.57 4.26
N MET A 113 -7.59 -5.47 3.54
CA MET A 113 -6.62 -4.39 3.42
C MET A 113 -7.15 -3.15 4.13
N PHE A 114 -6.65 -2.90 5.33
CA PHE A 114 -6.77 -1.59 5.96
C PHE A 114 -5.48 -0.82 5.72
N VAL A 115 -5.58 0.25 4.96
CA VAL A 115 -4.45 1.11 4.64
C VAL A 115 -4.77 2.55 5.04
N MET A 116 -3.81 3.20 5.65
CA MET A 116 -3.82 4.61 5.94
C MET A 116 -2.51 5.22 5.44
N ASP A 117 -2.63 6.13 4.51
CA ASP A 117 -1.52 6.80 3.87
C ASP A 117 -1.55 8.30 4.11
N PHE A 118 -0.37 8.87 4.39
CA PHE A 118 -0.13 10.31 4.41
C PHE A 118 0.99 10.64 3.43
N TRP A 119 0.81 11.71 2.68
CA TRP A 119 1.80 12.18 1.73
C TRP A 119 2.15 13.64 1.97
N THR A 120 3.41 13.98 1.69
CA THR A 120 3.87 15.36 1.54
C THR A 120 4.30 15.58 0.10
N CYS A 121 4.04 16.75 -0.45
CA CYS A 121 4.52 17.15 -1.76
C CYS A 121 5.24 18.52 -1.72
N ASP A 122 6.15 18.72 -2.68
CA ASP A 122 6.87 19.98 -2.87
C ASP A 122 6.14 20.98 -3.78
N GLY A 123 4.92 20.66 -4.23
CA GLY A 123 4.13 21.41 -5.19
C GLY A 123 4.16 20.85 -6.61
N GLU A 124 5.08 19.95 -6.90
CA GLU A 124 5.19 19.27 -8.20
C GLU A 124 5.18 17.74 -8.06
N ARG A 125 5.87 17.21 -7.04
CA ARG A 125 6.09 15.79 -6.80
C ARG A 125 5.80 15.41 -5.36
N LEU A 126 5.50 14.15 -5.14
CA LEU A 126 5.43 13.55 -3.81
C LEU A 126 6.87 13.31 -3.30
N VAL A 127 7.13 13.75 -2.07
CA VAL A 127 8.46 13.64 -1.44
C VAL A 127 8.45 12.68 -0.26
N ASP A 128 7.33 12.53 0.43
CA ASP A 128 7.18 11.57 1.52
C ASP A 128 5.86 10.81 1.39
N ASN A 129 5.87 9.54 1.83
CA ASN A 129 4.67 8.78 2.12
C ASN A 129 4.85 7.99 3.41
N TRP A 130 3.95 8.19 4.34
CA TRP A 130 3.80 7.38 5.55
C TRP A 130 2.63 6.43 5.32
N CYS A 131 2.95 5.17 5.10
CA CYS A 131 1.96 4.12 4.80
C CYS A 131 1.82 3.21 6.01
N GLN A 132 0.61 3.10 6.53
CA GLN A 132 0.26 2.15 7.58
C GLN A 132 -0.70 1.10 7.01
N ILE A 133 -0.33 -0.15 7.18
CA ILE A 133 -1.17 -1.31 6.84
C ILE A 133 -1.38 -2.10 8.12
N ASP A 134 -2.62 -2.50 8.42
CA ASP A 134 -2.88 -3.46 9.50
C ASP A 134 -2.37 -4.84 9.08
N MET A 135 -1.06 -5.07 9.34
CA MET A 135 -0.39 -6.31 8.97
C MET A 135 -0.93 -7.52 9.73
N ILE A 136 -1.41 -7.33 10.96
CA ILE A 136 -1.99 -8.41 11.75
C ILE A 136 -3.29 -8.88 11.12
N ASP A 137 -4.21 -7.96 10.82
CA ASP A 137 -5.48 -8.32 10.18
C ASP A 137 -5.29 -8.84 8.75
N LEU A 138 -4.33 -8.28 8.02
CA LEU A 138 -3.94 -8.78 6.71
C LEU A 138 -3.54 -10.26 6.79
N PHE A 139 -2.58 -10.60 7.64
CA PHE A 139 -2.08 -11.97 7.76
C PHE A 139 -3.15 -12.94 8.28
N ARG A 140 -3.97 -12.53 9.24
CA ARG A 140 -5.14 -13.31 9.70
C ARG A 140 -6.09 -13.63 8.55
N SER A 141 -6.29 -12.69 7.65
CA SER A 141 -7.23 -12.87 6.53
C SER A 141 -6.75 -13.84 5.45
N ILE A 142 -5.45 -14.08 5.35
CA ILE A 142 -4.85 -14.93 4.31
C ILE A 142 -4.31 -16.26 4.82
N ASN A 143 -4.11 -16.43 6.14
CA ASN A 143 -3.54 -17.64 6.69
C ASN A 143 -4.30 -18.10 7.94
N LYS A 144 -4.88 -19.30 7.88
CA LYS A 144 -5.70 -19.84 8.96
C LYS A 144 -4.91 -20.17 10.23
N GLU A 145 -3.71 -20.71 10.09
CA GLU A 145 -2.87 -21.05 11.25
C GLU A 145 -2.46 -19.80 12.02
N TYR A 146 -2.15 -18.72 11.27
CA TYR A 146 -1.84 -17.43 11.88
C TYR A 146 -3.07 -16.82 12.58
N GLU A 147 -4.25 -16.94 11.97
CA GLU A 147 -5.51 -16.52 12.60
C GLU A 147 -5.74 -17.24 13.92
N GLU A 148 -5.64 -18.57 13.95
CA GLU A 148 -5.79 -19.39 15.16
C GLU A 148 -4.73 -19.05 16.21
N PHE A 149 -3.48 -18.80 15.80
CA PHE A 149 -2.41 -18.37 16.70
C PHE A 149 -2.72 -17.03 17.36
N ILE A 150 -3.13 -16.02 16.59
CA ILE A 150 -3.46 -14.68 17.11
C ILE A 150 -4.68 -14.75 18.03
N ASP A 151 -5.73 -15.47 17.65
CA ASP A 151 -6.94 -15.58 18.47
C ASP A 151 -6.66 -16.31 19.79
N GLY A 152 -5.80 -17.32 19.77
CA GLY A 152 -5.30 -17.96 20.98
C GLY A 152 -4.58 -17.00 21.92
N LYS A 153 -3.75 -16.09 21.38
CA LYS A 153 -3.03 -15.07 22.16
C LYS A 153 -3.98 -14.01 22.73
N LEU A 154 -4.94 -13.54 21.94
CA LEU A 154 -5.90 -12.53 22.40
C LEU A 154 -6.79 -13.05 23.55
N ASN A 155 -7.04 -14.35 23.63
CA ASN A 155 -7.78 -14.95 24.75
C ASN A 155 -7.04 -14.89 26.10
N TYR A 156 -5.72 -14.67 26.11
CA TYR A 156 -4.94 -14.43 27.32
C TYR A 156 -5.05 -12.99 27.86
N ILE A 157 -5.60 -12.07 27.09
CA ILE A 157 -5.69 -10.63 27.43
C ILE A 157 -7.09 -10.30 27.98
N LYS A 158 -8.04 -11.19 27.82
CA LYS A 158 -9.40 -11.07 28.37
C LYS A 158 -9.49 -11.66 29.77
#